data_ec204d6ad9b133d6cc49e009f077dd35
#
_entry.id   ec204d6ad9b133d6cc49e009f077dd35
#
_cell.length_a   1.000
_cell.length_b   1.000
_cell.length_c   1.000
_cell.angle_alpha   90.00
_cell.angle_beta   90.00
_cell.angle_gamma   90.00
#
_symmetry.space_group_name_H-M   'P 1'
#
loop_
_entity.id
_entity.type
_entity.pdbx_description
1 polymer ?
#
loop_
_entity_poly.entity_id
_entity_poly.type
_entity_poly.pdbx_seq_one_letter_code
_entity_poly.pdbx_strand_id
1 'polypeptide(L)'
;MYAATADNQNLWLNYVGDHPFSGSPWGIHLEVQNRLSDWGEDWQQLLVRPGINYEITRNLSLSAGYGFVRTFPYGEMPVAHRFDEHRAWEQLLYKQEAFGLKWTHRLRLEQRWIEELQKVGNRYQTENWRGEQRARYSLRTELPLTDDKRFYLPVWNEVFLNFGPNITGNHFDQNRAFIGLGYQMTKHMRLETGFMEQSLHRRGGKNWEQNHTFSVWVSSNLPFFD
;
A
#
# COMPACT_ATOMS: atom_id res chain seq x y z
N MET A 1 28.50 -13.54 -7.30
CA MET A 1 27.22 -14.15 -6.87
C MET A 1 26.15 -13.52 -7.74
N TYR A 2 25.39 -14.33 -8.50
CA TYR A 2 24.31 -13.82 -9.37
C TYR A 2 23.16 -13.32 -8.50
N ALA A 3 22.44 -12.30 -8.97
CA ALA A 3 21.19 -11.87 -8.36
C ALA A 3 20.17 -13.00 -8.47
N ALA A 4 19.54 -13.37 -7.35
CA ALA A 4 18.44 -14.31 -7.36
C ALA A 4 17.11 -13.56 -7.40
N THR A 5 16.16 -14.07 -8.15
CA THR A 5 14.78 -13.57 -8.21
C THR A 5 13.87 -14.64 -7.65
N ALA A 6 13.03 -14.27 -6.69
CA ALA A 6 11.95 -15.11 -6.18
C ALA A 6 10.65 -14.74 -6.88
N ASP A 7 9.85 -15.74 -7.24
CA ASP A 7 8.53 -15.57 -7.84
C ASP A 7 7.45 -16.05 -6.88
N ASN A 8 6.52 -15.17 -6.51
CA ASN A 8 5.45 -15.49 -5.57
C ASN A 8 4.09 -15.17 -6.16
N GLN A 9 3.10 -15.94 -5.77
CA GLN A 9 1.70 -15.77 -6.15
C GLN A 9 0.90 -15.39 -4.92
N ASN A 10 0.17 -14.28 -5.00
CA ASN A 10 -0.45 -13.69 -3.83
C ASN A 10 -1.94 -13.36 -4.06
N LEU A 11 -2.68 -13.31 -2.94
CA LEU A 11 -4.03 -12.78 -2.86
C LEU A 11 -4.07 -11.65 -1.83
N TRP A 12 -4.44 -10.44 -2.26
CA TRP A 12 -4.56 -9.30 -1.35
C TRP A 12 -6.01 -8.84 -1.21
N LEU A 13 -6.49 -8.79 0.01
CA LEU A 13 -7.82 -8.28 0.36
C LEU A 13 -7.66 -6.97 1.10
N ASN A 14 -8.17 -5.88 0.52
CA ASN A 14 -7.89 -4.54 0.96
C ASN A 14 -9.18 -3.74 1.21
N TYR A 15 -9.17 -2.98 2.28
CA TYR A 15 -10.17 -1.95 2.57
C TYR A 15 -9.48 -0.59 2.66
N VAL A 16 -10.05 0.44 2.04
CA VAL A 16 -9.63 1.84 2.18
C VAL A 16 -10.86 2.70 2.42
N GLY A 17 -10.91 3.34 3.57
CA GLY A 17 -11.95 4.29 3.94
C GLY A 17 -11.37 5.70 4.07
N ASP A 18 -11.98 6.68 3.37
CA ASP A 18 -11.73 8.10 3.55
C ASP A 18 -13.07 8.75 3.92
N HIS A 19 -13.31 8.87 5.21
CA HIS A 19 -14.60 9.22 5.80
C HIS A 19 -14.62 10.70 6.20
N PRO A 20 -15.25 11.59 5.40
CA PRO A 20 -15.34 13.00 5.73
C PRO A 20 -16.30 13.23 6.90
N PHE A 21 -16.05 14.27 7.72
CA PHE A 21 -17.04 14.81 8.63
C PHE A 21 -17.94 15.79 7.88
N SER A 22 -19.25 15.67 8.01
CA SER A 22 -20.20 16.53 7.33
C SER A 22 -19.98 18.01 7.67
N GLY A 23 -19.90 18.85 6.65
CA GLY A 23 -19.67 20.28 6.82
C GLY A 23 -18.26 20.69 7.28
N SER A 24 -17.28 19.78 7.28
CA SER A 24 -15.92 20.00 7.73
C SER A 24 -14.90 19.64 6.65
N PRO A 25 -13.74 20.30 6.59
CA PRO A 25 -12.63 19.85 5.74
C PRO A 25 -11.88 18.63 6.30
N TRP A 26 -12.21 18.19 7.49
CA TRP A 26 -11.57 17.06 8.16
C TRP A 26 -12.27 15.75 7.86
N GLY A 27 -11.53 14.67 7.96
CA GLY A 27 -12.03 13.31 7.85
C GLY A 27 -11.11 12.29 8.50
N ILE A 28 -11.56 11.03 8.54
CA ILE A 28 -10.77 9.91 9.03
C ILE A 28 -10.34 9.04 7.86
N HIS A 29 -9.08 8.65 7.85
CA HIS A 29 -8.53 7.63 6.98
C HIS A 29 -8.42 6.30 7.72
N LEU A 30 -8.83 5.21 7.09
CA LEU A 30 -8.59 3.85 7.56
C LEU A 30 -8.23 2.95 6.39
N GLU A 31 -7.07 2.32 6.47
CA GLU A 31 -6.65 1.32 5.50
C GLU A 31 -6.33 0.02 6.23
N VAL A 32 -6.93 -1.08 5.78
CA VAL A 32 -6.67 -2.43 6.27
C VAL A 32 -6.34 -3.31 5.08
N GLN A 33 -5.21 -4.00 5.14
CA GLN A 33 -4.79 -4.91 4.09
C GLN A 33 -4.44 -6.26 4.69
N ASN A 34 -5.16 -7.29 4.27
CA ASN A 34 -4.80 -8.68 4.47
C ASN A 34 -4.10 -9.17 3.21
N ARG A 35 -2.82 -9.42 3.32
CA ARG A 35 -1.99 -9.94 2.25
C ARG A 35 -1.69 -11.39 2.53
N LEU A 36 -2.03 -12.23 1.59
CA LEU A 36 -1.83 -13.67 1.65
C LEU A 36 -0.90 -14.06 0.51
N SER A 37 -0.06 -15.05 0.74
CA SER A 37 0.78 -15.70 -0.27
C SER A 37 0.17 -17.04 -0.66
N ASP A 38 0.76 -17.66 -1.69
CA ASP A 38 0.36 -18.97 -2.21
C ASP A 38 -1.15 -19.06 -2.48
N TRP A 39 -1.63 -18.08 -3.26
CA TRP A 39 -3.07 -17.94 -3.63
C TRP A 39 -4.04 -17.84 -2.44
N GLY A 40 -3.54 -17.53 -1.24
CA GLY A 40 -4.36 -17.34 -0.05
C GLY A 40 -4.17 -18.40 1.03
N GLU A 41 -3.25 -19.33 0.86
CA GLU A 41 -3.01 -20.41 1.83
C GLU A 41 -2.19 -19.93 3.03
N ASP A 42 -1.22 -19.01 2.81
CA ASP A 42 -0.32 -18.52 3.84
C ASP A 42 -0.44 -17.01 4.07
N TRP A 43 -0.14 -16.58 5.30
CA TRP A 43 -0.04 -15.17 5.64
C TRP A 43 1.24 -14.56 5.07
N GLN A 44 1.10 -13.46 4.31
CA GLN A 44 2.20 -12.63 3.87
C GLN A 44 2.37 -11.41 4.80
N GLN A 45 1.33 -10.57 4.90
CA GLN A 45 1.35 -9.34 5.69
C GLN A 45 -0.03 -8.93 6.15
N LEU A 46 -0.13 -8.43 7.39
CA LEU A 46 -1.25 -7.64 7.87
C LEU A 46 -0.82 -6.17 7.97
N LEU A 47 -1.58 -5.26 7.40
CA LEU A 47 -1.37 -3.83 7.53
C LEU A 47 -2.65 -3.16 8.05
N VAL A 48 -2.50 -2.32 9.06
CA VAL A 48 -3.56 -1.44 9.57
C VAL A 48 -3.02 -0.02 9.62
N ARG A 49 -3.73 0.93 8.99
CA ARG A 49 -3.25 2.31 8.82
C ARG A 49 -4.38 3.31 9.07
N PRO A 50 -4.60 3.72 10.32
CA PRO A 50 -5.45 4.85 10.65
C PRO A 50 -4.76 6.18 10.37
N GLY A 51 -5.57 7.23 10.16
CA GLY A 51 -5.07 8.59 9.96
C GLY A 51 -6.19 9.61 9.95
N ILE A 52 -5.80 10.85 9.76
CA ILE A 52 -6.71 11.99 9.56
C ILE A 52 -6.49 12.57 8.17
N ASN A 53 -7.56 13.03 7.56
CA ASN A 53 -7.56 13.72 6.28
C ASN A 53 -7.94 15.19 6.49
N TYR A 54 -7.34 16.07 5.69
CA TYR A 54 -7.70 17.48 5.60
C TYR A 54 -7.83 17.89 4.13
N GLU A 55 -9.02 18.32 3.73
CA GLU A 55 -9.31 18.79 2.39
C GLU A 55 -8.94 20.27 2.25
N ILE A 56 -7.85 20.57 1.54
CA ILE A 56 -7.39 21.94 1.28
C ILE A 56 -8.27 22.58 0.20
N THR A 57 -8.52 21.84 -0.87
CA THR A 57 -9.44 22.17 -1.95
C THR A 57 -10.16 20.92 -2.42
N ARG A 58 -11.15 21.06 -3.31
CA ARG A 58 -11.85 19.90 -3.92
C ARG A 58 -10.90 18.90 -4.61
N ASN A 59 -9.71 19.37 -5.01
CA ASN A 59 -8.74 18.57 -5.76
C ASN A 59 -7.46 18.24 -4.99
N LEU A 60 -7.26 18.84 -3.82
CA LEU A 60 -6.02 18.70 -3.04
C LEU A 60 -6.35 18.39 -1.59
N SER A 61 -5.83 17.29 -1.11
CA SER A 61 -5.94 16.89 0.30
C SER A 61 -4.61 16.45 0.89
N LEU A 62 -4.46 16.69 2.19
CA LEU A 62 -3.38 16.20 3.03
C LEU A 62 -3.92 15.13 3.95
N SER A 63 -3.09 14.15 4.26
CA SER A 63 -3.39 13.14 5.26
C SER A 63 -2.14 12.83 6.06
N ALA A 64 -2.32 12.47 7.32
CA ALA A 64 -1.24 11.97 8.16
C ALA A 64 -1.77 10.93 9.14
N GLY A 65 -0.90 10.05 9.58
CA GLY A 65 -1.32 9.03 10.53
C GLY A 65 -0.24 8.04 10.92
N TYR A 66 -0.73 6.96 11.48
CA TYR A 66 0.09 5.85 11.95
C TYR A 66 -0.19 4.60 11.12
N GLY A 67 0.78 3.70 11.01
CA GLY A 67 0.63 2.40 10.37
C GLY A 67 1.30 1.31 11.18
N PHE A 68 0.61 0.20 11.34
CA PHE A 68 1.17 -1.04 11.86
C PHE A 68 1.23 -2.06 10.75
N VAL A 69 2.36 -2.75 10.63
CA VAL A 69 2.56 -3.83 9.65
C VAL A 69 3.16 -5.02 10.36
N ARG A 70 2.56 -6.18 10.20
CA ARG A 70 3.14 -7.47 10.60
C ARG A 70 3.46 -8.28 9.38
N THR A 71 4.71 -8.69 9.25
CA THR A 71 5.20 -9.53 8.15
C THR A 71 5.46 -10.93 8.65
N PHE A 72 5.01 -11.91 7.88
CA PHE A 72 5.19 -13.34 8.17
C PHE A 72 6.23 -13.93 7.21
N PRO A 73 6.85 -15.07 7.56
CA PRO A 73 7.62 -15.85 6.59
C PRO A 73 6.72 -16.32 5.44
N TYR A 74 7.08 -16.02 4.20
CA TYR A 74 6.31 -16.41 3.01
C TYR A 74 7.20 -16.56 1.78
N GLY A 75 6.71 -17.28 0.78
CA GLY A 75 7.27 -17.35 -0.56
C GLY A 75 8.62 -18.07 -0.63
N GLU A 76 9.30 -17.91 -1.76
CA GLU A 76 10.56 -18.61 -2.04
C GLU A 76 11.76 -18.08 -1.25
N MET A 77 11.71 -16.85 -0.76
CA MET A 77 12.77 -16.25 0.08
C MET A 77 12.18 -15.78 1.41
N PRO A 78 11.71 -16.67 2.29
CA PRO A 78 11.04 -16.29 3.52
C PRO A 78 11.99 -15.54 4.46
N VAL A 79 11.43 -14.60 5.22
CA VAL A 79 12.12 -14.07 6.41
C VAL A 79 12.18 -15.16 7.47
N ALA A 80 13.21 -15.14 8.31
CA ALA A 80 13.42 -16.20 9.31
C ALA A 80 12.27 -16.31 10.32
N HIS A 81 11.68 -15.19 10.68
CA HIS A 81 10.57 -15.07 11.63
C HIS A 81 9.68 -13.90 11.27
N ARG A 82 8.43 -13.95 11.75
CA ARG A 82 7.54 -12.80 11.71
C ARG A 82 8.17 -11.63 12.47
N PHE A 83 7.98 -10.43 11.96
CA PHE A 83 8.41 -9.20 12.59
C PHE A 83 7.37 -8.10 12.40
N ASP A 84 7.41 -7.13 13.29
CA ASP A 84 6.52 -5.98 13.29
C ASP A 84 7.21 -4.73 12.73
N GLU A 85 6.42 -3.82 12.21
CA GLU A 85 6.88 -2.54 11.73
C GLU A 85 5.86 -1.46 12.09
N HIS A 86 6.34 -0.39 12.69
CA HIS A 86 5.58 0.82 12.97
C HIS A 86 5.92 1.89 11.93
N ARG A 87 4.92 2.68 11.55
CA ARG A 87 5.08 3.77 10.57
C ARG A 87 4.39 5.03 11.07
N ALA A 88 5.06 6.17 10.95
CA ALA A 88 4.38 7.45 10.78
C ALA A 88 4.35 7.75 9.28
N TRP A 89 3.28 8.37 8.81
CA TRP A 89 3.15 8.68 7.40
C TRP A 89 2.42 10.00 7.17
N GLU A 90 2.83 10.70 6.11
CA GLU A 90 2.16 11.87 5.57
C GLU A 90 1.89 11.65 4.08
N GLN A 91 0.80 12.23 3.59
CA GLN A 91 0.36 12.06 2.22
C GLN A 91 -0.20 13.34 1.65
N LEU A 92 0.18 13.65 0.42
CA LEU A 92 -0.46 14.62 -0.46
C LEU A 92 -1.19 13.86 -1.56
N LEU A 93 -2.48 14.16 -1.75
CA LEU A 93 -3.28 13.62 -2.84
C LEU A 93 -3.80 14.77 -3.68
N TYR A 94 -3.50 14.72 -4.99
CA TYR A 94 -3.94 15.71 -5.97
C TYR A 94 -4.71 15.03 -7.10
N LYS A 95 -5.89 15.58 -7.41
CA LYS A 95 -6.76 15.11 -8.50
C LYS A 95 -6.78 16.15 -9.61
N GLN A 96 -6.68 15.72 -10.85
CA GLN A 96 -6.80 16.57 -12.02
C GLN A 96 -7.60 15.87 -13.12
N GLU A 97 -8.18 16.67 -13.99
CA GLU A 97 -8.77 16.20 -15.23
C GLU A 97 -7.89 16.62 -16.39
N ALA A 98 -7.45 15.65 -17.18
CA ALA A 98 -6.65 15.88 -18.37
C ALA A 98 -6.94 14.78 -19.40
N PHE A 99 -6.97 15.16 -20.70
CA PHE A 99 -7.24 14.24 -21.80
C PHE A 99 -8.57 13.46 -21.67
N GLY A 100 -9.59 14.10 -21.05
CA GLY A 100 -10.90 13.47 -20.83
C GLY A 100 -10.92 12.41 -19.70
N LEU A 101 -9.83 12.24 -18.98
CA LEU A 101 -9.68 11.28 -17.89
C LEU A 101 -9.42 11.99 -16.56
N LYS A 102 -9.80 11.31 -15.48
CA LYS A 102 -9.45 11.71 -14.11
C LYS A 102 -8.14 11.06 -13.71
N TRP A 103 -7.19 11.89 -13.30
CA TRP A 103 -5.88 11.47 -12.81
C TRP A 103 -5.78 11.76 -11.32
N THR A 104 -5.25 10.81 -10.58
CA THR A 104 -4.96 10.95 -9.15
C THR A 104 -3.48 10.75 -8.92
N HIS A 105 -2.84 11.78 -8.38
CA HIS A 105 -1.45 11.75 -7.94
C HIS A 105 -1.43 11.60 -6.43
N ARG A 106 -0.62 10.69 -5.93
CA ARG A 106 -0.41 10.50 -4.50
C ARG A 106 1.08 10.48 -4.21
N LEU A 107 1.53 11.43 -3.40
CA LEU A 107 2.86 11.42 -2.81
C LEU A 107 2.71 11.05 -1.34
N ARG A 108 3.46 10.05 -0.85
CA ARG A 108 3.44 9.63 0.55
C ARG A 108 4.87 9.51 1.04
N LEU A 109 5.12 10.07 2.22
CA LEU A 109 6.35 9.88 2.99
C LEU A 109 6.05 8.95 4.16
N GLU A 110 6.97 8.06 4.47
CA GLU A 110 6.85 7.11 5.57
C GLU A 110 8.14 7.09 6.37
N GLN A 111 8.05 7.33 7.68
CA GLN A 111 9.07 7.03 8.67
C GLN A 111 8.75 5.65 9.22
N ARG A 112 9.67 4.72 9.07
CA ARG A 112 9.48 3.30 9.35
C ARG A 112 10.40 2.86 10.47
N TRP A 113 9.87 2.17 11.47
CA TRP A 113 10.61 1.49 12.52
C TRP A 113 10.34 -0.01 12.36
N ILE A 114 11.35 -0.72 11.87
CA ILE A 114 11.28 -2.14 11.51
C ILE A 114 11.95 -2.94 12.62
N GLU A 115 11.22 -3.88 13.19
CA GLU A 115 11.71 -4.76 14.24
C GLU A 115 12.88 -5.61 13.73
N GLU A 116 13.96 -5.62 14.49
CA GLU A 116 15.09 -6.52 14.31
C GLU A 116 15.12 -7.50 15.47
N LEU A 117 15.16 -8.79 15.12
CA LEU A 117 15.04 -9.89 16.07
C LEU A 117 16.38 -10.57 16.28
N GLN A 118 16.70 -10.89 17.54
CA GLN A 118 17.80 -11.78 17.90
C GLN A 118 17.30 -13.08 18.55
N LYS A 119 18.02 -14.15 18.30
CA LYS A 119 17.72 -15.45 18.93
C LYS A 119 18.37 -15.53 20.32
N VAL A 120 17.55 -15.68 21.35
CA VAL A 120 17.98 -15.88 22.74
C VAL A 120 17.47 -17.23 23.21
N GLY A 121 18.37 -18.20 23.28
CA GLY A 121 18.00 -19.60 23.54
C GLY A 121 17.11 -20.15 22.41
N ASN A 122 15.91 -20.61 22.76
CA ASN A 122 14.93 -21.13 21.81
C ASN A 122 13.86 -20.11 21.39
N ARG A 123 14.01 -18.82 21.77
CA ARG A 123 13.04 -17.77 21.47
C ARG A 123 13.68 -16.64 20.68
N TYR A 124 12.85 -15.93 19.91
CA TYR A 124 13.23 -14.67 19.27
C TYR A 124 12.68 -13.51 20.11
N GLN A 125 13.51 -12.51 20.30
CA GLN A 125 13.18 -11.30 21.06
C GLN A 125 13.59 -10.08 20.22
N THR A 126 12.90 -8.98 20.40
CA THR A 126 13.23 -7.70 19.80
C THR A 126 14.61 -7.25 20.30
N GLU A 127 15.56 -7.10 19.40
CA GLU A 127 16.87 -6.55 19.69
C GLU A 127 16.88 -5.03 19.51
N ASN A 128 16.31 -4.58 18.40
CA ASN A 128 16.34 -3.19 17.99
C ASN A 128 15.16 -2.84 17.09
N TRP A 129 14.94 -1.53 16.89
CA TRP A 129 14.05 -0.97 15.89
C TRP A 129 14.86 -0.16 14.89
N ARG A 130 15.00 -0.69 13.68
CA ARG A 130 15.74 -0.04 12.62
C ARG A 130 14.88 1.03 11.94
N GLY A 131 15.35 2.30 12.03
CA GLY A 131 14.69 3.44 11.40
C GLY A 131 15.05 3.52 9.91
N GLU A 132 14.05 3.62 9.04
CA GLU A 132 14.18 3.88 7.61
C GLU A 132 13.17 4.94 7.17
N GLN A 133 13.47 5.62 6.07
CA GLN A 133 12.55 6.57 5.45
C GLN A 133 12.24 6.11 4.03
N ARG A 134 10.98 6.36 3.60
CA ARG A 134 10.54 5.95 2.27
C ARG A 134 9.61 6.99 1.65
N ALA A 135 9.92 7.39 0.42
CA ALA A 135 9.03 8.16 -0.43
C ALA A 135 8.29 7.22 -1.37
N ARG A 136 7.01 7.51 -1.61
CA ARG A 136 6.16 6.76 -2.53
C ARG A 136 5.42 7.74 -3.43
N TYR A 137 5.43 7.47 -4.73
CA TYR A 137 4.64 8.21 -5.70
C TYR A 137 3.76 7.25 -6.48
N SER A 138 2.45 7.55 -6.53
CA SER A 138 1.49 6.79 -7.31
C SER A 138 0.74 7.70 -8.29
N LEU A 139 0.61 7.21 -9.50
CA LEU A 139 -0.25 7.78 -10.54
C LEU A 139 -1.35 6.79 -10.87
N ARG A 140 -2.60 7.25 -10.80
CA ARG A 140 -3.79 6.45 -11.08
C ARG A 140 -4.72 7.15 -12.05
N THR A 141 -5.35 6.36 -12.93
CA THR A 141 -6.47 6.80 -13.76
C THR A 141 -7.59 5.77 -13.76
N GLU A 142 -8.77 6.20 -14.17
CA GLU A 142 -9.97 5.38 -14.29
C GLU A 142 -10.58 5.60 -15.68
N LEU A 143 -10.66 4.53 -16.48
CA LEU A 143 -11.29 4.57 -17.80
C LEU A 143 -12.72 4.06 -17.67
N PRO A 144 -13.75 4.89 -17.92
CA PRO A 144 -15.13 4.42 -17.87
C PRO A 144 -15.38 3.37 -18.95
N LEU A 145 -16.06 2.29 -18.59
CA LEU A 145 -16.46 1.22 -19.51
C LEU A 145 -17.95 1.32 -19.89
N THR A 146 -18.75 2.04 -19.11
CA THR A 146 -20.18 2.25 -19.34
C THR A 146 -20.53 3.74 -19.29
N ASP A 147 -21.59 4.16 -19.97
CA ASP A 147 -22.04 5.56 -20.02
C ASP A 147 -22.42 6.10 -18.63
N ASP A 148 -22.98 5.24 -17.77
CA ASP A 148 -23.32 5.56 -16.38
C ASP A 148 -22.08 5.59 -15.46
N LYS A 149 -20.90 5.26 -15.98
CA LYS A 149 -19.60 5.19 -15.30
C LYS A 149 -19.58 4.27 -14.07
N ARG A 150 -20.55 3.34 -13.99
CA ARG A 150 -20.57 2.37 -12.88
C ARG A 150 -19.50 1.31 -13.03
N PHE A 151 -19.20 0.89 -14.25
CA PHE A 151 -18.05 0.02 -14.54
C PHE A 151 -16.93 0.83 -15.12
N TYR A 152 -15.72 0.60 -14.63
CA TYR A 152 -14.51 1.30 -15.09
C TYR A 152 -13.28 0.40 -14.97
N LEU A 153 -12.24 0.76 -15.68
CA LEU A 153 -10.93 0.11 -15.65
C LEU A 153 -9.97 0.97 -14.81
N PRO A 154 -9.68 0.63 -13.57
CA PRO A 154 -8.64 1.28 -12.78
C PRO A 154 -7.27 0.83 -13.24
N VAL A 155 -6.40 1.79 -13.53
CA VAL A 155 -5.00 1.56 -13.86
C VAL A 155 -4.14 2.46 -12.99
N TRP A 156 -3.13 1.89 -12.33
CA TRP A 156 -2.20 2.69 -11.55
C TRP A 156 -0.80 2.06 -11.49
N ASN A 157 0.17 2.94 -11.30
CA ASN A 157 1.54 2.55 -11.00
C ASN A 157 2.01 3.29 -9.74
N GLU A 158 2.82 2.63 -8.91
CA GLU A 158 3.38 3.20 -7.70
C GLU A 158 4.86 2.82 -7.57
N VAL A 159 5.71 3.82 -7.38
CA VAL A 159 7.16 3.68 -7.17
C VAL A 159 7.49 4.01 -5.72
N PHE A 160 8.42 3.27 -5.14
CA PHE A 160 8.88 3.43 -3.77
C PHE A 160 10.39 3.60 -3.73
N LEU A 161 10.83 4.63 -3.03
CA LEU A 161 12.25 4.96 -2.87
C LEU A 161 12.61 5.04 -1.39
N ASN A 162 13.57 4.23 -0.98
CA ASN A 162 14.12 4.27 0.39
C ASN A 162 15.27 5.26 0.48
N PHE A 163 15.36 5.95 1.61
CA PHE A 163 16.47 6.85 1.91
C PHE A 163 16.77 6.89 3.41
N GLY A 164 17.92 7.45 3.76
CA GLY A 164 18.40 7.51 5.14
C GLY A 164 19.64 6.64 5.39
N PRO A 165 20.24 6.75 6.58
CA PRO A 165 21.54 6.15 6.88
C PRO A 165 21.51 4.61 6.97
N ASN A 166 20.35 4.02 7.21
CA ASN A 166 20.21 2.57 7.39
C ASN A 166 19.88 1.81 6.11
N ILE A 167 19.85 2.51 4.95
CA ILE A 167 19.58 1.88 3.67
C ILE A 167 20.83 1.23 3.12
N THR A 168 20.73 -0.04 2.79
CA THR A 168 21.84 -0.84 2.26
C THR A 168 21.47 -1.42 0.90
N GLY A 169 21.75 -0.67 -0.18
CA GLY A 169 21.66 -1.14 -1.55
C GLY A 169 20.28 -1.12 -2.21
N ASN A 170 19.18 -1.00 -1.44
CA ASN A 170 17.81 -0.96 -1.95
C ASN A 170 17.19 0.45 -1.89
N HIS A 171 17.89 1.44 -2.45
CA HIS A 171 17.34 2.79 -2.61
C HIS A 171 16.05 2.79 -3.46
N PHE A 172 16.06 2.06 -4.56
CA PHE A 172 14.81 1.64 -5.20
C PHE A 172 14.26 0.46 -4.42
N ASP A 173 13.11 0.67 -3.74
CA ASP A 173 12.52 -0.37 -2.88
C ASP A 173 11.62 -1.31 -3.70
N GLN A 174 10.66 -0.72 -4.38
CA GLN A 174 9.73 -1.51 -5.20
C GLN A 174 8.97 -0.66 -6.23
N ASN A 175 8.42 -1.34 -7.21
CA ASN A 175 7.40 -0.83 -8.12
C ASN A 175 6.15 -1.72 -8.05
N ARG A 176 4.99 -1.11 -8.19
CA ARG A 176 3.71 -1.80 -8.32
C ARG A 176 2.95 -1.26 -9.52
N ALA A 177 2.48 -2.14 -10.36
CA ALA A 177 1.60 -1.82 -11.48
C ALA A 177 0.31 -2.62 -11.34
N PHE A 178 -0.84 -1.99 -11.48
CA PHE A 178 -2.16 -2.61 -11.33
C PHE A 178 -3.05 -2.28 -12.51
N ILE A 179 -3.82 -3.26 -12.92
CA ILE A 179 -4.94 -3.14 -13.83
C ILE A 179 -6.08 -4.04 -13.36
N GLY A 180 -7.32 -3.56 -13.44
CA GLY A 180 -8.45 -4.34 -12.95
C GLY A 180 -9.79 -3.87 -13.49
N LEU A 181 -10.85 -4.44 -12.91
CA LEU A 181 -12.23 -4.03 -13.13
C LEU A 181 -12.75 -3.36 -11.86
N GLY A 182 -13.31 -2.18 -12.00
CA GLY A 182 -13.95 -1.42 -10.94
C GLY A 182 -15.46 -1.37 -11.10
N TYR A 183 -16.16 -1.43 -10.00
CA TYR A 183 -17.61 -1.30 -9.92
C TYR A 183 -18.03 -0.32 -8.82
N GLN A 184 -18.74 0.75 -9.21
CA GLN A 184 -19.34 1.71 -8.28
C GLN A 184 -20.62 1.09 -7.69
N MET A 185 -20.51 0.49 -6.50
CA MET A 185 -21.61 -0.20 -5.84
C MET A 185 -22.70 0.78 -5.40
N THR A 186 -22.29 1.86 -4.73
CA THR A 186 -23.16 2.96 -4.28
C THR A 186 -22.43 4.29 -4.51
N LYS A 187 -23.08 5.43 -4.22
CA LYS A 187 -22.39 6.73 -4.29
C LYS A 187 -21.15 6.82 -3.37
N HIS A 188 -21.04 5.93 -2.38
CA HIS A 188 -19.99 5.96 -1.36
C HIS A 188 -19.11 4.71 -1.33
N MET A 189 -19.43 3.67 -2.07
CA MET A 189 -18.68 2.40 -2.02
C MET A 189 -18.31 1.93 -3.41
N ARG A 190 -17.07 1.46 -3.53
CA ARG A 190 -16.50 0.89 -4.75
C ARG A 190 -15.89 -0.47 -4.45
N LEU A 191 -15.98 -1.35 -5.41
CA LEU A 191 -15.28 -2.62 -5.46
C LEU A 191 -14.36 -2.61 -6.68
N GLU A 192 -13.10 -2.97 -6.47
CA GLU A 192 -12.13 -3.16 -7.56
C GLU A 192 -11.46 -4.51 -7.40
N THR A 193 -11.28 -5.21 -8.51
CA THR A 193 -10.55 -6.47 -8.53
C THR A 193 -9.66 -6.52 -9.76
N GLY A 194 -8.50 -7.13 -9.65
CA GLY A 194 -7.56 -7.18 -10.76
C GLY A 194 -6.19 -7.71 -10.37
N PHE A 195 -5.27 -7.57 -11.30
CA PHE A 195 -3.91 -8.04 -11.16
C PHE A 195 -2.95 -6.90 -10.86
N MET A 196 -2.09 -7.15 -9.91
CA MET A 196 -1.01 -6.26 -9.52
C MET A 196 0.31 -7.01 -9.66
N GLU A 197 1.21 -6.42 -10.41
CA GLU A 197 2.60 -6.85 -10.49
C GLU A 197 3.43 -6.01 -9.53
N GLN A 198 4.14 -6.66 -8.60
CA GLN A 198 5.04 -6.01 -7.67
C GLN A 198 6.45 -6.54 -7.85
N SER A 199 7.36 -5.67 -8.26
CA SER A 199 8.80 -5.92 -8.26
C SER A 199 9.41 -5.30 -7.01
N LEU A 200 9.98 -6.09 -6.12
CA LEU A 200 10.57 -5.66 -4.86
C LEU A 200 12.06 -5.93 -4.83
N HIS A 201 12.86 -4.91 -4.55
CA HIS A 201 14.29 -5.01 -4.38
C HIS A 201 14.62 -5.24 -2.90
N ARG A 202 15.09 -6.41 -2.58
CA ARG A 202 15.33 -6.80 -1.18
C ARG A 202 16.51 -6.04 -0.58
N ARG A 203 16.46 -5.86 0.72
CA ARG A 203 17.55 -5.22 1.48
C ARG A 203 18.89 -5.91 1.15
N GLY A 204 19.94 -5.11 1.03
CA GLY A 204 21.27 -5.56 0.60
C GLY A 204 21.48 -5.46 -0.91
N GLY A 205 20.45 -5.12 -1.69
CA GLY A 205 20.57 -4.76 -3.10
C GLY A 205 20.96 -5.89 -4.05
N LYS A 206 20.86 -7.14 -3.64
CA LYS A 206 21.28 -8.30 -4.45
C LYS A 206 20.13 -9.08 -5.05
N ASN A 207 19.02 -9.21 -4.33
CA ASN A 207 17.93 -10.09 -4.69
C ASN A 207 16.67 -9.31 -5.02
N TRP A 208 15.91 -9.82 -5.96
CA TRP A 208 14.60 -9.33 -6.34
C TRP A 208 13.50 -10.31 -5.95
N GLU A 209 12.31 -9.79 -5.82
CA GLU A 209 11.10 -10.55 -5.57
C GLU A 209 10.03 -10.04 -6.51
N GLN A 210 9.47 -10.93 -7.32
CA GLN A 210 8.34 -10.67 -8.20
C GLN A 210 7.09 -11.27 -7.55
N ASN A 211 6.10 -10.43 -7.32
CA ASN A 211 4.87 -10.83 -6.66
C ASN A 211 3.70 -10.62 -7.62
N HIS A 212 3.21 -11.72 -8.19
CA HIS A 212 2.03 -11.79 -9.03
C HIS A 212 0.80 -11.84 -8.14
N THR A 213 0.10 -10.75 -8.03
CA THR A 213 -0.93 -10.59 -7.01
C THR A 213 -2.31 -10.40 -7.61
N PHE A 214 -3.24 -11.29 -7.29
CA PHE A 214 -4.66 -11.00 -7.46
C PHE A 214 -5.12 -10.14 -6.28
N SER A 215 -5.77 -9.03 -6.58
CA SER A 215 -6.04 -8.01 -5.57
C SER A 215 -7.51 -7.59 -5.60
N VAL A 216 -8.12 -7.56 -4.42
CA VAL A 216 -9.49 -7.08 -4.20
C VAL A 216 -9.44 -5.86 -3.31
N TRP A 217 -10.09 -4.78 -3.72
CA TRP A 217 -10.16 -3.51 -3.01
C TRP A 217 -11.62 -3.11 -2.78
N VAL A 218 -11.97 -2.89 -1.54
CA VAL A 218 -13.20 -2.22 -1.17
C VAL A 218 -12.84 -0.81 -0.70
N SER A 219 -13.41 0.21 -1.34
CA SER A 219 -13.20 1.60 -0.94
C SER A 219 -14.51 2.20 -0.46
N SER A 220 -14.44 3.04 0.58
CA SER A 220 -15.59 3.74 1.15
C SER A 220 -15.27 5.19 1.45
N ASN A 221 -16.23 6.09 1.15
CA ASN A 221 -16.20 7.50 1.58
C ASN A 221 -17.52 7.89 2.28
N LEU A 222 -18.11 6.93 3.00
CA LEU A 222 -19.29 7.20 3.85
C LEU A 222 -18.93 8.30 4.85
N PRO A 223 -19.68 9.41 4.93
CA PRO A 223 -19.41 10.43 5.94
C PRO A 223 -19.65 9.88 7.36
N PHE A 224 -18.85 10.33 8.30
CA PHE A 224 -19.10 10.15 9.73
C PHE A 224 -19.93 11.34 10.22
N PHE A 225 -21.05 11.05 10.84
CA PHE A 225 -22.02 12.02 11.36
C PHE A 225 -22.68 12.88 10.24
N ASP A 226 -23.95 12.70 10.06
CA ASP A 226 -24.86 13.58 9.30
C ASP A 226 -25.29 14.77 10.16
#